data_5efb82670a6aba41bce0ec430150430e
#
_entry.id   5efb82670a6aba41bce0ec430150430e
#
_cell.length_a   1.000
_cell.length_b   1.000
_cell.length_c   1.000
_cell.angle_alpha   90.00
_cell.angle_beta   90.00
_cell.angle_gamma   90.00
#
_symmetry.space_group_name_H-M   'P 1'
#
loop_
_entity.id
_entity.type
_entity.pdbx_description
1 polymer ?
#
loop_
_entity_poly.entity_id
_entity_poly.type
_entity_poly.pdbx_seq_one_letter_code
_entity_poly.pdbx_strand_id
1 'polypeptide(L)'
;MKTSSRIQSNQSIFIWNVLGTSSTALISVILLMIVSRVLSKSASDTFSFAYAIGNQLITIGLFQVRNFQSTDILHKYRFKDYFYTRLVTCFLMIAISVLYIYLGSYSGFKGLVIWLICLYRCTDAISDVFQGMFQQRERLDIAGKSLFYRNMLVILGFTLCLVLTKQLVLSLIVICLISVACIVLFDITPSVSFTSLERRIDAQSILGLLKESFPLFLNGFLLIYIYNQPKFVLEQLYSKQLIPVGVQTEFNILFMPIFMINLIFLFLRPMITQLAIYHSKEDKKSFAQLERRLSLVLLLASLAILLASYFVGLPVLSLVYGIDLRHYQLDFMLLIFGGIISTFATYIDNLITIIRKQHLLVIPYVVSFISSLAITGSLARGFGVIGVTYGFIISMMIWLLLSYGLYIMEKRK
;
A
#
# COMPACT_ATOMS: atom_id res chain seq x y z
N MET A 1 -9.44 21.73 35.56
CA MET A 1 -7.98 21.67 35.36
C MET A 1 -7.71 21.87 33.88
N LYS A 2 -7.21 23.05 33.48
CA LYS A 2 -6.81 23.33 32.10
C LYS A 2 -5.50 22.60 31.82
N THR A 3 -5.58 21.47 31.13
CA THR A 3 -4.39 20.81 30.57
C THR A 3 -3.78 21.74 29.52
N SER A 4 -2.59 22.21 29.76
CA SER A 4 -1.79 23.00 28.85
C SER A 4 -1.59 22.18 27.57
N SER A 5 -2.41 22.47 26.53
CA SER A 5 -2.11 22.05 25.18
C SER A 5 -0.81 22.79 24.78
N ARG A 6 0.35 22.14 24.94
CA ARG A 6 1.57 22.60 24.29
C ARG A 6 1.24 22.69 22.81
N ILE A 7 1.16 23.90 22.27
CA ILE A 7 1.12 24.16 20.84
C ILE A 7 2.44 23.59 20.31
N GLN A 8 2.38 22.39 19.75
CA GLN A 8 3.57 21.83 19.10
C GLN A 8 3.82 22.64 17.83
N SER A 9 5.08 22.93 17.52
CA SER A 9 5.42 23.66 16.32
C SER A 9 5.00 22.85 15.09
N ASN A 10 4.49 23.51 14.04
CA ASN A 10 4.13 22.90 12.76
C ASN A 10 5.28 22.04 12.19
N GLN A 11 6.53 22.40 12.48
CA GLN A 11 7.71 21.62 12.12
C GLN A 11 7.75 20.22 12.77
N SER A 12 7.43 20.13 14.06
CA SER A 12 7.38 18.83 14.78
C SER A 12 6.30 17.93 14.21
N ILE A 13 5.11 18.48 13.91
CA ILE A 13 4.01 17.73 13.28
C ILE A 13 4.46 17.18 11.92
N PHE A 14 5.09 18.03 11.10
CA PHE A 14 5.59 17.63 9.79
C PHE A 14 6.66 16.53 9.88
N ILE A 15 7.68 16.71 10.72
CA ILE A 15 8.79 15.75 10.86
C ILE A 15 8.27 14.37 11.28
N TRP A 16 7.42 14.29 12.31
CA TRP A 16 6.89 13.02 12.78
C TRP A 16 5.98 12.33 11.76
N ASN A 17 5.18 13.11 11.02
CA ASN A 17 4.36 12.55 9.94
C ASN A 17 5.22 11.97 8.81
N VAL A 18 6.31 12.65 8.41
CA VAL A 18 7.25 12.15 7.41
C VAL A 18 7.97 10.90 7.90
N LEU A 19 8.50 10.91 9.13
CA LEU A 19 9.18 9.75 9.72
C LEU A 19 8.26 8.54 9.83
N GLY A 20 7.04 8.73 10.31
CA GLY A 20 6.05 7.66 10.41
C GLY A 20 5.67 7.07 9.05
N THR A 21 5.39 7.93 8.07
CA THR A 21 5.03 7.49 6.71
C THR A 21 6.19 6.78 6.02
N SER A 22 7.40 7.32 6.13
CA SER A 22 8.61 6.71 5.56
C SER A 22 8.92 5.35 6.19
N SER A 23 8.79 5.22 7.52
CA SER A 23 9.00 3.94 8.21
C SER A 23 8.00 2.89 7.72
N THR A 24 6.74 3.28 7.46
CA THR A 24 5.71 2.37 6.93
C THR A 24 6.02 1.94 5.49
N ALA A 25 6.58 2.82 4.67
CA ALA A 25 6.99 2.47 3.31
C ALA A 25 8.20 1.51 3.30
N LEU A 26 9.12 1.67 4.25
CA LEU A 26 10.36 0.90 4.32
C LEU A 26 10.23 -0.46 5.03
N ILE A 27 9.23 -0.64 5.89
CA ILE A 27 9.14 -1.86 6.71
C ILE A 27 9.10 -3.14 5.87
N SER A 28 8.35 -3.17 4.77
CA SER A 28 8.25 -4.33 3.89
C SER A 28 9.59 -4.67 3.22
N VAL A 29 10.34 -3.64 2.82
CA VAL A 29 11.67 -3.77 2.23
C VAL A 29 12.64 -4.38 3.23
N ILE A 30 12.65 -3.85 4.47
CA ILE A 30 13.56 -4.29 5.53
C ILE A 30 13.22 -5.72 5.98
N LEU A 31 11.96 -6.04 6.20
CA LEU A 31 11.56 -7.39 6.59
C LEU A 31 11.94 -8.42 5.54
N LEU A 32 11.70 -8.15 4.24
CA LEU A 32 12.08 -9.05 3.16
C LEU A 32 13.62 -9.18 3.04
N MET A 33 14.35 -8.08 3.23
CA MET A 33 15.82 -8.08 3.25
C MET A 33 16.36 -9.02 4.34
N ILE A 34 15.83 -8.94 5.54
CA ILE A 34 16.28 -9.79 6.66
C ILE A 34 15.95 -11.26 6.38
N VAL A 35 14.72 -11.55 5.91
CA VAL A 35 14.29 -12.89 5.57
C VAL A 35 15.16 -13.52 4.47
N SER A 36 15.44 -12.77 3.39
CA SER A 36 16.25 -13.28 2.27
C SER A 36 17.70 -13.56 2.63
N ARG A 37 18.23 -12.88 3.67
CA ARG A 37 19.61 -13.08 4.13
C ARG A 37 19.75 -14.19 5.19
N VAL A 38 18.70 -14.44 5.98
CA VAL A 38 18.78 -15.32 7.15
C VAL A 38 18.21 -16.71 6.86
N LEU A 39 17.18 -16.78 6.01
CA LEU A 39 16.44 -18.03 5.76
C LEU A 39 16.73 -18.64 4.40
N SER A 40 16.22 -19.86 4.19
CA SER A 40 16.28 -20.54 2.89
C SER A 40 15.45 -19.84 1.83
N LYS A 41 15.76 -20.05 0.55
CA LYS A 41 14.99 -19.54 -0.59
C LYS A 41 13.51 -19.90 -0.50
N SER A 42 13.17 -21.14 -0.12
CA SER A 42 11.79 -21.59 0.02
C SER A 42 11.02 -20.87 1.11
N ALA A 43 11.65 -20.59 2.27
CA ALA A 43 11.04 -19.80 3.34
C ALA A 43 10.87 -18.33 2.93
N SER A 44 11.82 -17.77 2.20
CA SER A 44 11.75 -16.42 1.65
C SER A 44 10.62 -16.28 0.62
N ASP A 45 10.43 -17.26 -0.27
CA ASP A 45 9.32 -17.31 -1.22
C ASP A 45 7.97 -17.36 -0.49
N THR A 46 7.87 -18.20 0.54
CA THR A 46 6.67 -18.31 1.38
C THR A 46 6.36 -16.98 2.05
N PHE A 47 7.36 -16.29 2.64
CA PHE A 47 7.19 -14.97 3.24
C PHE A 47 6.76 -13.93 2.21
N SER A 48 7.43 -13.89 1.06
CA SER A 48 7.14 -12.94 -0.03
C SER A 48 5.70 -13.06 -0.53
N PHE A 49 5.23 -14.28 -0.75
CA PHE A 49 3.87 -14.56 -1.17
C PHE A 49 2.85 -14.23 -0.07
N ALA A 50 3.10 -14.67 1.17
CA ALA A 50 2.24 -14.36 2.30
C ALA A 50 2.10 -12.84 2.53
N TYR A 51 3.20 -12.09 2.37
CA TYR A 51 3.18 -10.64 2.48
C TYR A 51 2.36 -9.97 1.37
N ALA A 52 2.40 -10.50 0.14
CA ALA A 52 1.54 -10.03 -0.96
C ALA A 52 0.06 -10.26 -0.67
N ILE A 53 -0.31 -11.42 -0.10
CA ILE A 53 -1.68 -11.71 0.36
C ILE A 53 -2.08 -10.75 1.50
N GLY A 54 -1.22 -10.56 2.50
CA GLY A 54 -1.47 -9.62 3.59
C GLY A 54 -1.69 -8.20 3.10
N ASN A 55 -0.91 -7.74 2.09
CA ASN A 55 -1.09 -6.44 1.44
C ASN A 55 -2.40 -6.35 0.65
N GLN A 56 -2.87 -7.44 0.08
CA GLN A 56 -4.16 -7.48 -0.59
C GLN A 56 -5.31 -7.43 0.42
N LEU A 57 -5.26 -8.27 1.44
CA LEU A 57 -6.36 -8.43 2.39
C LEU A 57 -6.46 -7.25 3.37
N ILE A 58 -5.36 -6.55 3.68
CA ILE A 58 -5.44 -5.33 4.51
C ILE A 58 -6.34 -4.27 3.88
N THR A 59 -6.51 -4.23 2.57
CA THR A 59 -7.44 -3.30 1.91
C THR A 59 -8.88 -3.50 2.40
N ILE A 60 -9.26 -4.76 2.70
CA ILE A 60 -10.56 -5.10 3.31
C ILE A 60 -10.59 -4.61 4.76
N GLY A 61 -9.52 -4.84 5.54
CA GLY A 61 -9.41 -4.33 6.91
C GLY A 61 -9.48 -2.82 7.00
N LEU A 62 -8.82 -2.11 6.09
CA LEU A 62 -8.85 -0.64 6.01
C LEU A 62 -10.18 -0.09 5.48
N PHE A 63 -10.79 -0.73 4.53
CA PHE A 63 -12.04 -0.36 3.86
C PHE A 63 -12.14 1.14 3.53
N GLN A 64 -11.00 1.81 3.39
CA GLN A 64 -10.86 3.26 3.18
C GLN A 64 -11.56 4.14 4.24
N VAL A 65 -11.91 3.59 5.40
CA VAL A 65 -12.63 4.26 6.49
C VAL A 65 -11.87 5.49 6.98
N ARG A 66 -10.54 5.44 7.06
CA ARG A 66 -9.72 6.59 7.47
C ARG A 66 -9.86 7.78 6.52
N ASN A 67 -9.93 7.53 5.21
CA ASN A 67 -10.07 8.62 4.23
C ASN A 67 -11.39 9.36 4.42
N PHE A 68 -12.47 8.63 4.73
CA PHE A 68 -13.74 9.22 5.10
C PHE A 68 -13.64 9.97 6.46
N GLN A 69 -13.11 9.31 7.49
CA GLN A 69 -12.93 9.87 8.83
C GLN A 69 -12.15 11.19 8.81
N SER A 70 -11.04 11.26 8.09
CA SER A 70 -10.18 12.45 8.04
C SER A 70 -10.84 13.65 7.35
N THR A 71 -11.89 13.43 6.56
CA THR A 71 -12.65 14.46 5.83
C THR A 71 -14.01 14.75 6.43
N ASP A 72 -14.42 14.03 7.47
CA ASP A 72 -15.69 14.24 8.19
C ASP A 72 -15.57 15.44 9.17
N ILE A 73 -15.54 16.63 8.60
CA ILE A 73 -15.45 17.90 9.35
C ILE A 73 -16.74 18.18 10.16
N LEU A 74 -17.87 17.73 9.65
CA LEU A 74 -19.18 17.93 10.28
C LEU A 74 -19.45 16.94 11.41
N HIS A 75 -18.52 16.01 11.68
CA HIS A 75 -18.67 14.95 12.69
C HIS A 75 -19.97 14.16 12.53
N LYS A 76 -20.29 13.78 11.27
CA LYS A 76 -21.46 12.96 10.94
C LYS A 76 -21.47 11.65 11.71
N TYR A 77 -20.30 11.04 11.87
CA TYR A 77 -20.08 9.84 12.65
C TYR A 77 -19.19 10.10 13.85
N ARG A 78 -19.44 9.38 14.97
CA ARG A 78 -18.61 9.45 16.17
C ARG A 78 -17.42 8.49 16.03
N PHE A 79 -16.37 8.68 16.84
CA PHE A 79 -15.20 7.81 16.83
C PHE A 79 -15.56 6.33 17.05
N LYS A 80 -16.53 6.04 17.92
CA LYS A 80 -17.02 4.67 18.14
C LYS A 80 -17.52 4.01 16.87
N ASP A 81 -18.21 4.75 15.98
CA ASP A 81 -18.78 4.21 14.76
C ASP A 81 -17.66 3.81 13.79
N TYR A 82 -16.62 4.64 13.67
CA TYR A 82 -15.40 4.30 12.94
C TYR A 82 -14.68 3.08 13.54
N PHE A 83 -14.57 3.03 14.86
CA PHE A 83 -13.89 1.94 15.56
C PHE A 83 -14.63 0.60 15.40
N TYR A 84 -15.94 0.56 15.61
CA TYR A 84 -16.72 -0.68 15.42
C TYR A 84 -16.76 -1.10 13.94
N THR A 85 -16.86 -0.16 13.01
CA THR A 85 -16.73 -0.47 11.57
C THR A 85 -15.37 -1.12 11.29
N ARG A 86 -14.30 -0.61 11.88
CA ARG A 86 -12.95 -1.18 11.75
C ARG A 86 -12.88 -2.61 12.30
N LEU A 87 -13.51 -2.89 13.44
CA LEU A 87 -13.56 -4.24 14.00
C LEU A 87 -14.30 -5.21 13.05
N VAL A 88 -15.42 -4.78 12.47
CA VAL A 88 -16.18 -5.58 11.48
C VAL A 88 -15.34 -5.86 10.24
N THR A 89 -14.67 -4.85 9.68
CA THR A 89 -13.82 -5.04 8.48
C THR A 89 -12.58 -5.87 8.77
N CYS A 90 -11.98 -5.75 9.96
CA CYS A 90 -10.89 -6.60 10.42
C CYS A 90 -11.33 -8.06 10.62
N PHE A 91 -12.50 -8.29 11.20
CA PHE A 91 -13.07 -9.63 11.30
C PHE A 91 -13.30 -10.25 9.92
N LEU A 92 -13.90 -9.50 9.00
CA LEU A 92 -14.09 -9.92 7.62
C LEU A 92 -12.76 -10.25 6.92
N MET A 93 -11.75 -9.42 7.09
CA MET A 93 -10.39 -9.65 6.58
C MET A 93 -9.82 -10.98 7.07
N ILE A 94 -9.92 -11.26 8.37
CA ILE A 94 -9.40 -12.52 8.94
C ILE A 94 -10.23 -13.71 8.46
N ALA A 95 -11.55 -13.60 8.41
CA ALA A 95 -12.42 -14.66 7.88
C ALA A 95 -12.08 -14.99 6.42
N ILE A 96 -11.89 -13.97 5.59
CA ILE A 96 -11.47 -14.16 4.19
C ILE A 96 -10.06 -14.75 4.11
N SER A 97 -9.13 -14.39 5.01
CA SER A 97 -7.79 -14.98 5.02
C SER A 97 -7.83 -16.49 5.30
N VAL A 98 -8.66 -16.93 6.25
CA VAL A 98 -8.87 -18.35 6.55
C VAL A 98 -9.50 -19.06 5.35
N LEU A 99 -10.54 -18.46 4.75
CA LEU A 99 -11.18 -19.01 3.56
C LEU A 99 -10.20 -19.12 2.37
N TYR A 100 -9.36 -18.11 2.17
CA TYR A 100 -8.33 -18.11 1.13
C TYR A 100 -7.31 -19.23 1.32
N ILE A 101 -6.85 -19.46 2.57
CA ILE A 101 -5.94 -20.57 2.91
C ILE A 101 -6.61 -21.91 2.63
N TYR A 102 -7.86 -22.07 3.02
CA TYR A 102 -8.62 -23.29 2.82
C TYR A 102 -8.84 -23.59 1.33
N LEU A 103 -9.36 -22.64 0.56
CA LEU A 103 -9.62 -22.79 -0.87
C LEU A 103 -8.35 -22.97 -1.69
N GLY A 104 -7.26 -22.32 -1.30
CA GLY A 104 -5.95 -22.47 -1.94
C GLY A 104 -5.20 -23.75 -1.55
N SER A 105 -5.78 -24.56 -0.65
CA SER A 105 -5.14 -25.77 -0.09
C SER A 105 -3.74 -25.52 0.49
N TYR A 106 -3.51 -24.31 1.02
CA TYR A 106 -2.26 -23.96 1.69
C TYR A 106 -2.24 -24.58 3.08
N SER A 107 -1.55 -25.71 3.23
CA SER A 107 -1.43 -26.42 4.50
C SER A 107 -0.08 -26.21 5.19
N GLY A 108 0.01 -26.62 6.46
CA GLY A 108 1.23 -26.63 7.24
C GLY A 108 1.90 -25.26 7.36
N PHE A 109 3.20 -25.21 7.13
CA PHE A 109 4.04 -24.03 7.30
C PHE A 109 3.54 -22.81 6.48
N LYS A 110 3.20 -23.02 5.21
CA LYS A 110 2.78 -21.93 4.30
C LYS A 110 1.46 -21.30 4.75
N GLY A 111 0.46 -22.10 5.08
CA GLY A 111 -0.83 -21.60 5.57
C GLY A 111 -0.69 -20.81 6.87
N LEU A 112 0.15 -21.31 7.80
CA LEU A 112 0.42 -20.63 9.07
C LEU A 112 1.12 -19.27 8.86
N VAL A 113 2.12 -19.20 7.96
CA VAL A 113 2.81 -17.94 7.63
C VAL A 113 1.84 -16.93 7.01
N ILE A 114 0.97 -17.35 6.09
CA ILE A 114 -0.06 -16.47 5.50
C ILE A 114 -0.98 -15.93 6.60
N TRP A 115 -1.47 -16.78 7.50
CA TRP A 115 -2.37 -16.38 8.56
C TRP A 115 -1.73 -15.39 9.53
N LEU A 116 -0.50 -15.66 9.98
CA LEU A 116 0.25 -14.76 10.87
C LEU A 116 0.53 -13.40 10.23
N ILE A 117 0.87 -13.36 8.94
CA ILE A 117 1.03 -12.10 8.20
C ILE A 117 -0.32 -11.35 8.16
N CYS A 118 -1.43 -12.05 7.91
CA CYS A 118 -2.76 -11.41 7.93
C CYS A 118 -3.13 -10.88 9.32
N LEU A 119 -2.79 -11.59 10.40
CA LEU A 119 -2.95 -11.09 11.78
C LEU A 119 -2.10 -9.84 12.03
N TYR A 120 -0.83 -9.85 11.63
CA TYR A 120 0.03 -8.69 11.71
C TYR A 120 -0.57 -7.49 10.95
N ARG A 121 -1.05 -7.71 9.72
CA ARG A 121 -1.71 -6.66 8.93
C ARG A 121 -3.04 -6.20 9.53
N CYS A 122 -3.75 -7.06 10.23
CA CYS A 122 -4.96 -6.69 10.97
C CYS A 122 -4.63 -5.68 12.09
N THR A 123 -3.47 -5.82 12.77
CA THR A 123 -3.03 -4.82 13.76
C THR A 123 -2.74 -3.46 13.11
N ASP A 124 -2.20 -3.44 11.89
CA ASP A 124 -2.04 -2.20 11.11
C ASP A 124 -3.38 -1.52 10.84
N ALA A 125 -4.40 -2.31 10.44
CA ALA A 125 -5.73 -1.79 10.18
C ALA A 125 -6.40 -1.25 11.46
N ILE A 126 -6.23 -1.90 12.61
CA ILE A 126 -6.75 -1.41 13.90
C ILE A 126 -6.08 -0.10 14.30
N SER A 127 -4.76 0.01 14.18
CA SER A 127 -4.03 1.25 14.49
C SER A 127 -4.46 2.42 13.59
N ASP A 128 -4.81 2.14 12.32
CA ASP A 128 -5.17 3.15 11.33
C ASP A 128 -6.41 4.00 11.73
N VAL A 129 -7.40 3.42 12.44
CA VAL A 129 -8.57 4.19 12.89
C VAL A 129 -8.23 5.22 13.96
N PHE A 130 -7.25 4.91 14.85
CA PHE A 130 -6.74 5.88 15.83
C PHE A 130 -5.95 6.98 15.13
N GLN A 131 -5.14 6.63 14.13
CA GLN A 131 -4.42 7.62 13.33
C GLN A 131 -5.38 8.56 12.59
N GLY A 132 -6.53 8.04 12.10
CA GLY A 132 -7.60 8.84 11.52
C GLY A 132 -8.19 9.83 12.54
N MET A 133 -8.42 9.39 13.78
CA MET A 133 -8.87 10.25 14.86
C MET A 133 -7.85 11.35 15.21
N PHE A 134 -6.57 10.98 15.33
CA PHE A 134 -5.52 11.97 15.58
C PHE A 134 -5.42 12.99 14.43
N GLN A 135 -5.63 12.53 13.19
CA GLN A 135 -5.67 13.42 12.02
C GLN A 135 -6.85 14.38 12.07
N GLN A 136 -8.06 13.92 12.43
CA GLN A 136 -9.23 14.80 12.64
C GLN A 136 -9.00 15.85 13.73
N ARG A 137 -8.16 15.54 14.73
CA ARG A 137 -7.81 16.44 15.85
C ARG A 137 -6.56 17.27 15.58
N GLU A 138 -6.07 17.30 14.32
CA GLU A 138 -4.85 18.02 13.91
C GLU A 138 -3.58 17.57 14.66
N ARG A 139 -3.59 16.35 15.23
CA ARG A 139 -2.50 15.77 16.01
C ARG A 139 -1.76 14.68 15.21
N LEU A 140 -1.36 15.02 13.98
CA LEU A 140 -0.54 14.12 13.14
C LEU A 140 0.83 13.78 13.74
N ASP A 141 1.31 14.57 14.71
CA ASP A 141 2.50 14.25 15.49
C ASP A 141 2.33 12.96 16.30
N ILE A 142 1.16 12.74 16.93
CA ILE A 142 0.87 11.51 17.68
C ILE A 142 0.78 10.33 16.73
N ALA A 143 0.05 10.48 15.62
CA ALA A 143 -0.06 9.45 14.60
C ALA A 143 1.31 9.05 14.01
N GLY A 144 2.15 10.04 13.69
CA GLY A 144 3.49 9.82 13.16
C GLY A 144 4.43 9.13 14.16
N LYS A 145 4.38 9.51 15.44
CA LYS A 145 5.14 8.86 16.51
C LYS A 145 4.72 7.41 16.69
N SER A 146 3.40 7.15 16.77
CA SER A 146 2.86 5.79 16.88
C SER A 146 3.37 4.90 15.75
N LEU A 147 3.23 5.35 14.48
CA LEU A 147 3.74 4.63 13.31
C LEU A 147 5.24 4.36 13.38
N PHE A 148 6.03 5.39 13.68
CA PHE A 148 7.48 5.29 13.70
C PHE A 148 7.95 4.31 14.77
N TYR A 149 7.53 4.49 16.03
CA TYR A 149 7.97 3.62 17.11
C TYR A 149 7.49 2.18 16.94
N ARG A 150 6.24 1.97 16.50
CA ARG A 150 5.74 0.63 16.18
C ARG A 150 6.59 -0.05 15.12
N ASN A 151 6.85 0.63 13.99
CA ASN A 151 7.63 0.06 12.90
C ASN A 151 9.06 -0.25 13.32
N MET A 152 9.69 0.61 14.11
CA MET A 152 11.05 0.37 14.65
C MET A 152 11.08 -0.82 15.60
N LEU A 153 10.12 -0.94 16.51
CA LEU A 153 10.03 -2.06 17.43
C LEU A 153 9.73 -3.38 16.71
N VAL A 154 8.87 -3.35 15.69
CA VAL A 154 8.58 -4.52 14.84
C VAL A 154 9.84 -4.96 14.08
N ILE A 155 10.57 -4.04 13.44
CA ILE A 155 11.82 -4.36 12.74
C ILE A 155 12.84 -4.94 13.71
N LEU A 156 13.03 -4.31 14.86
CA LEU A 156 13.99 -4.76 15.86
C LEU A 156 13.63 -6.15 16.41
N GLY A 157 12.38 -6.34 16.84
CA GLY A 157 11.92 -7.61 17.40
C GLY A 157 11.94 -8.75 16.37
N PHE A 158 11.53 -8.47 15.13
CA PHE A 158 11.61 -9.43 14.03
C PHE A 158 13.06 -9.84 13.75
N THR A 159 13.94 -8.85 13.62
CA THR A 159 15.36 -9.09 13.31
C THR A 159 16.03 -9.92 14.40
N LEU A 160 15.89 -9.50 15.67
CA LEU A 160 16.48 -10.23 16.80
C LEU A 160 15.98 -11.67 16.87
N CYS A 161 14.65 -11.85 16.80
CA CYS A 161 14.06 -13.18 16.87
C CYS A 161 14.53 -14.05 15.69
N LEU A 162 14.49 -13.51 14.45
CA LEU A 162 14.84 -14.29 13.25
C LEU A 162 16.32 -14.66 13.20
N VAL A 163 17.22 -13.74 13.56
CA VAL A 163 18.66 -13.99 13.55
C VAL A 163 19.05 -15.02 14.63
N LEU A 164 18.46 -14.94 15.81
CA LEU A 164 18.76 -15.82 16.94
C LEU A 164 18.16 -17.21 16.75
N THR A 165 16.91 -17.31 16.29
CA THR A 165 16.17 -18.58 16.25
C THR A 165 16.14 -19.24 14.86
N LYS A 166 16.32 -18.45 13.80
CA LYS A 166 16.13 -18.86 12.38
C LYS A 166 14.74 -19.43 12.12
N GLN A 167 13.75 -19.10 12.96
CA GLN A 167 12.37 -19.58 12.85
C GLN A 167 11.43 -18.45 12.42
N LEU A 168 10.94 -18.52 11.19
CA LEU A 168 10.04 -17.52 10.61
C LEU A 168 8.74 -17.40 11.41
N VAL A 169 8.12 -18.53 11.76
CA VAL A 169 6.83 -18.55 12.49
C VAL A 169 6.96 -17.86 13.84
N LEU A 170 8.01 -18.16 14.59
CA LEU A 170 8.23 -17.53 15.90
C LEU A 170 8.42 -16.01 15.77
N SER A 171 9.19 -15.60 14.76
CA SER A 171 9.43 -14.17 14.48
C SER A 171 8.15 -13.43 14.09
N LEU A 172 7.24 -14.08 13.35
CA LEU A 172 5.93 -13.51 13.01
C LEU A 172 5.01 -13.42 14.23
N ILE A 173 5.03 -14.40 15.13
CA ILE A 173 4.30 -14.31 16.41
C ILE A 173 4.82 -13.13 17.23
N VAL A 174 6.13 -12.97 17.34
CA VAL A 174 6.75 -11.87 18.08
C VAL A 174 6.30 -10.51 17.54
N ILE A 175 6.29 -10.30 16.23
CA ILE A 175 5.81 -9.02 15.68
C ILE A 175 4.32 -8.79 15.88
N CYS A 176 3.49 -9.83 15.86
CA CYS A 176 2.08 -9.70 16.21
C CYS A 176 1.92 -9.21 17.66
N LEU A 177 2.65 -9.81 18.60
CA LEU A 177 2.61 -9.42 20.02
C LEU A 177 3.13 -7.98 20.24
N ILE A 178 4.26 -7.63 19.61
CA ILE A 178 4.80 -6.27 19.64
C ILE A 178 3.79 -5.27 19.08
N SER A 179 3.15 -5.59 17.96
CA SER A 179 2.19 -4.70 17.32
C SER A 179 0.95 -4.47 18.18
N VAL A 180 0.44 -5.51 18.84
CA VAL A 180 -0.67 -5.40 19.81
C VAL A 180 -0.26 -4.54 21.02
N ALA A 181 0.92 -4.75 21.57
CA ALA A 181 1.44 -3.92 22.65
C ALA A 181 1.58 -2.45 22.23
N CYS A 182 2.08 -2.20 21.02
CA CYS A 182 2.20 -0.84 20.47
C CYS A 182 0.83 -0.16 20.27
N ILE A 183 -0.21 -0.89 19.85
CA ILE A 183 -1.57 -0.33 19.76
C ILE A 183 -2.03 0.15 21.14
N VAL A 184 -1.81 -0.65 22.18
CA VAL A 184 -2.20 -0.26 23.55
C VAL A 184 -1.42 0.97 24.02
N LEU A 185 -0.11 0.98 23.81
CA LEU A 185 0.78 2.03 24.33
C LEU A 185 0.72 3.33 23.54
N PHE A 186 0.69 3.25 22.21
CA PHE A 186 0.85 4.42 21.33
C PHE A 186 -0.44 4.88 20.63
N ASP A 187 -1.48 4.04 20.59
CA ASP A 187 -2.76 4.41 19.99
C ASP A 187 -3.87 4.56 21.04
N ILE A 188 -4.15 3.52 21.86
CA ILE A 188 -5.24 3.54 22.84
C ILE A 188 -4.93 4.52 23.97
N THR A 189 -3.74 4.44 24.59
CA THR A 189 -3.40 5.29 25.74
C THR A 189 -3.50 6.80 25.42
N PRO A 190 -2.93 7.30 24.30
CA PRO A 190 -3.13 8.70 23.95
C PRO A 190 -4.57 9.04 23.55
N SER A 191 -5.34 8.08 22.99
CA SER A 191 -6.70 8.33 22.52
C SER A 191 -7.68 8.70 23.64
N VAL A 192 -7.45 8.20 24.85
CA VAL A 192 -8.30 8.49 26.03
C VAL A 192 -8.47 9.99 26.31
N SER A 193 -7.46 10.79 25.94
CA SER A 193 -7.51 12.25 26.09
C SER A 193 -8.41 12.94 25.08
N PHE A 194 -8.82 12.26 23.99
CA PHE A 194 -9.56 12.84 22.88
C PHE A 194 -10.98 12.30 22.73
N THR A 195 -11.23 11.09 23.24
CA THR A 195 -12.53 10.43 23.10
C THR A 195 -12.77 9.41 24.22
N SER A 196 -14.04 9.20 24.55
CA SER A 196 -14.49 8.05 25.35
C SER A 196 -15.09 7.01 24.42
N LEU A 197 -14.64 5.77 24.53
CA LEU A 197 -15.25 4.65 23.81
C LEU A 197 -16.60 4.32 24.47
N GLU A 198 -17.68 4.82 23.89
CA GLU A 198 -19.03 4.44 24.28
C GLU A 198 -19.31 2.98 23.85
N ARG A 199 -19.88 2.19 24.75
CA ARG A 199 -20.14 0.75 24.51
C ARG A 199 -21.34 0.47 23.60
N ARG A 200 -22.18 1.49 23.32
CA ARG A 200 -23.39 1.28 22.51
C ARG A 200 -23.05 1.21 21.03
N ILE A 201 -23.23 0.04 20.43
CA ILE A 201 -23.04 -0.20 18.99
C ILE A 201 -24.28 0.32 18.25
N ASP A 202 -24.05 1.08 17.16
CA ASP A 202 -25.09 1.52 16.25
C ASP A 202 -24.88 0.87 14.86
N ALA A 203 -25.66 -0.16 14.58
CA ALA A 203 -25.58 -0.93 13.35
C ALA A 203 -25.91 -0.08 12.09
N GLN A 204 -26.80 0.93 12.23
CA GLN A 204 -27.17 1.79 11.11
C GLN A 204 -26.01 2.70 10.73
N SER A 205 -25.31 3.27 11.70
CA SER A 205 -24.11 4.08 11.47
C SER A 205 -22.99 3.25 10.83
N ILE A 206 -22.77 2.01 11.29
CA ILE A 206 -21.77 1.10 10.69
C ILE A 206 -22.13 0.81 9.23
N LEU A 207 -23.36 0.43 8.93
CA LEU A 207 -23.78 0.13 7.56
C LEU A 207 -23.73 1.37 6.66
N GLY A 208 -24.12 2.54 7.18
CA GLY A 208 -24.01 3.82 6.48
C GLY A 208 -22.56 4.14 6.11
N LEU A 209 -21.64 3.98 7.06
CA LEU A 209 -20.22 4.22 6.83
C LEU A 209 -19.59 3.26 5.83
N LEU A 210 -19.95 1.97 5.89
CA LEU A 210 -19.52 0.96 4.90
C LEU A 210 -20.01 1.32 3.50
N LYS A 211 -21.30 1.71 3.37
CA LYS A 211 -21.89 2.10 2.09
C LYS A 211 -21.19 3.34 1.48
N GLU A 212 -20.92 4.34 2.31
CA GLU A 212 -20.27 5.57 1.86
C GLU A 212 -18.80 5.38 1.51
N SER A 213 -18.10 4.48 2.21
CA SER A 213 -16.69 4.16 1.94
C SER A 213 -16.49 3.14 0.82
N PHE A 214 -17.55 2.41 0.42
CA PHE A 214 -17.46 1.30 -0.54
C PHE A 214 -16.86 1.68 -1.90
N PRO A 215 -17.20 2.83 -2.54
CA PRO A 215 -16.60 3.18 -3.84
C PRO A 215 -15.08 3.41 -3.73
N LEU A 216 -14.62 4.03 -2.65
CA LEU A 216 -13.19 4.24 -2.39
C LEU A 216 -12.48 2.92 -2.09
N PHE A 217 -13.14 2.05 -1.31
CA PHE A 217 -12.65 0.70 -1.04
C PHE A 217 -12.48 -0.09 -2.33
N LEU A 218 -13.50 -0.12 -3.20
CA LEU A 218 -13.47 -0.87 -4.45
C LEU A 218 -12.28 -0.43 -5.33
N ASN A 219 -12.11 0.87 -5.51
CA ASN A 219 -10.99 1.41 -6.28
C ASN A 219 -9.63 1.01 -5.69
N GLY A 220 -9.47 1.16 -4.38
CA GLY A 220 -8.23 0.78 -3.69
C GLY A 220 -7.97 -0.73 -3.75
N PHE A 221 -9.00 -1.56 -3.59
CA PHE A 221 -8.89 -3.01 -3.67
C PHE A 221 -8.45 -3.48 -5.06
N LEU A 222 -9.09 -2.96 -6.11
CA LEU A 222 -8.77 -3.28 -7.49
C LEU A 222 -7.34 -2.86 -7.84
N LEU A 223 -6.95 -1.65 -7.45
CA LEU A 223 -5.61 -1.14 -7.70
C LEU A 223 -4.52 -2.00 -7.04
N ILE A 224 -4.67 -2.30 -5.75
CA ILE A 224 -3.71 -3.16 -5.03
C ILE A 224 -3.67 -4.57 -5.62
N TYR A 225 -4.83 -5.08 -6.09
CA TYR A 225 -4.87 -6.38 -6.76
C TYR A 225 -4.05 -6.38 -8.06
N ILE A 226 -4.19 -5.33 -8.90
CA ILE A 226 -3.42 -5.22 -10.15
C ILE A 226 -1.91 -5.23 -9.85
N TYR A 227 -1.47 -4.54 -8.80
CA TYR A 227 -0.06 -4.57 -8.36
C TYR A 227 0.40 -5.93 -7.80
N ASN A 228 -0.50 -6.71 -7.19
CA ASN A 228 -0.17 -8.02 -6.62
C ASN A 228 -0.39 -9.18 -7.62
N GLN A 229 -1.14 -8.96 -8.71
CA GLN A 229 -1.44 -10.00 -9.70
C GLN A 229 -0.20 -10.72 -10.24
N PRO A 230 0.92 -10.03 -10.55
CA PRO A 230 2.16 -10.70 -10.93
C PRO A 230 2.61 -11.77 -9.92
N LYS A 231 2.53 -11.46 -8.64
CA LYS A 231 2.96 -12.33 -7.55
C LYS A 231 2.03 -13.53 -7.37
N PHE A 232 0.73 -13.34 -7.57
CA PHE A 232 -0.26 -14.42 -7.53
C PHE A 232 -0.08 -15.38 -8.71
N VAL A 233 0.25 -14.87 -9.89
CA VAL A 233 0.54 -15.70 -11.06
C VAL A 233 1.85 -16.48 -10.87
N LEU A 234 2.89 -15.87 -10.30
CA LEU A 234 4.14 -16.57 -9.96
C LEU A 234 3.90 -17.70 -8.97
N GLU A 235 3.04 -17.53 -7.98
CA GLU A 235 2.64 -18.60 -7.08
C GLU A 235 1.96 -19.76 -7.82
N GLN A 236 1.09 -19.47 -8.78
CA GLN A 236 0.47 -20.50 -9.61
C GLN A 236 1.49 -21.26 -10.47
N LEU A 237 2.51 -20.58 -11.00
CA LEU A 237 3.60 -21.20 -11.74
C LEU A 237 4.47 -22.06 -10.80
N TYR A 238 4.77 -21.55 -9.61
CA TYR A 238 5.55 -22.28 -8.61
C TYR A 238 4.84 -23.56 -8.15
N SER A 239 3.54 -23.47 -7.84
CA SER A 239 2.74 -24.65 -7.43
C SER A 239 2.65 -25.74 -8.51
N LYS A 240 2.79 -25.34 -9.78
CA LYS A 240 2.87 -26.26 -10.94
C LYS A 240 4.31 -26.68 -11.29
N GLN A 241 5.28 -26.32 -10.47
CA GLN A 241 6.71 -26.62 -10.68
C GLN A 241 7.27 -26.05 -12.01
N LEU A 242 6.69 -24.98 -12.54
CA LEU A 242 7.11 -24.33 -13.78
C LEU A 242 8.21 -23.29 -13.58
N ILE A 243 8.45 -22.87 -12.34
CA ILE A 243 9.53 -21.94 -11.96
C ILE A 243 10.30 -22.51 -10.77
N PRO A 244 11.62 -22.25 -10.68
CA PRO A 244 12.44 -22.71 -9.57
C PRO A 244 12.16 -21.97 -8.26
N VAL A 245 12.61 -22.56 -7.16
CA VAL A 245 12.60 -21.96 -5.81
C VAL A 245 13.50 -20.72 -5.79
N GLY A 246 13.01 -19.64 -5.20
CA GLY A 246 13.71 -18.35 -5.07
C GLY A 246 13.17 -17.28 -6.01
N VAL A 247 12.55 -17.67 -7.14
CA VAL A 247 12.06 -16.72 -8.16
C VAL A 247 10.99 -15.78 -7.61
N GLN A 248 10.12 -16.22 -6.70
CA GLN A 248 9.11 -15.34 -6.11
C GLN A 248 9.75 -14.23 -5.27
N THR A 249 10.76 -14.57 -4.49
CA THR A 249 11.52 -13.58 -3.69
C THR A 249 12.27 -12.63 -4.60
N GLU A 250 12.97 -13.15 -5.60
CA GLU A 250 13.72 -12.37 -6.59
C GLU A 250 12.81 -11.37 -7.30
N PHE A 251 11.66 -11.81 -7.81
CA PHE A 251 10.68 -10.94 -8.45
C PHE A 251 10.11 -9.89 -7.49
N ASN A 252 9.81 -10.27 -6.24
CA ASN A 252 9.35 -9.30 -5.25
C ASN A 252 10.39 -8.21 -4.97
N ILE A 253 11.68 -8.56 -4.94
CA ILE A 253 12.79 -7.61 -4.78
C ILE A 253 12.83 -6.65 -5.98
N LEU A 254 12.75 -7.18 -7.21
CA LEU A 254 12.70 -6.36 -8.43
C LEU A 254 11.49 -5.42 -8.46
N PHE A 255 10.39 -5.80 -7.83
CA PHE A 255 9.15 -5.04 -7.78
C PHE A 255 9.15 -3.92 -6.72
N MET A 256 10.03 -4.00 -5.70
CA MET A 256 10.08 -3.03 -4.59
C MET A 256 10.28 -1.57 -5.02
N PRO A 257 11.17 -1.26 -5.98
CA PRO A 257 11.39 0.12 -6.41
C PRO A 257 10.13 0.79 -6.99
N ILE A 258 9.19 0.02 -7.55
CA ILE A 258 7.94 0.56 -8.10
C ILE A 258 7.14 1.30 -7.02
N PHE A 259 7.06 0.74 -5.81
CA PHE A 259 6.38 1.42 -4.69
C PHE A 259 7.12 2.69 -4.27
N MET A 260 8.46 2.70 -4.37
CA MET A 260 9.26 3.88 -4.05
C MET A 260 9.10 5.00 -5.09
N ILE A 261 8.92 4.66 -6.37
CA ILE A 261 8.65 5.65 -7.43
C ILE A 261 7.37 6.45 -7.09
N ASN A 262 6.35 5.79 -6.59
CA ASN A 262 5.09 6.45 -6.23
C ASN A 262 5.23 7.44 -5.05
N LEU A 263 6.31 7.36 -4.25
CA LEU A 263 6.59 8.35 -3.20
C LEU A 263 6.87 9.75 -3.76
N ILE A 264 7.15 9.89 -5.05
CA ILE A 264 7.31 11.19 -5.72
C ILE A 264 6.09 12.09 -5.51
N PHE A 265 4.90 11.51 -5.37
CA PHE A 265 3.67 12.26 -5.11
C PHE A 265 3.65 12.97 -3.75
N LEU A 266 4.46 12.53 -2.77
CA LEU A 266 4.61 13.26 -1.51
C LEU A 266 5.19 14.66 -1.75
N PHE A 267 6.15 14.76 -2.69
CA PHE A 267 6.78 16.04 -3.05
C PHE A 267 5.91 16.86 -4.00
N LEU A 268 5.05 16.21 -4.78
CA LEU A 268 4.17 16.89 -5.74
C LEU A 268 2.83 17.35 -5.12
N ARG A 269 2.49 16.91 -3.92
CA ARG A 269 1.24 17.29 -3.24
C ARG A 269 0.95 18.79 -3.23
N PRO A 270 1.90 19.70 -2.87
CA PRO A 270 1.63 21.13 -2.88
C PRO A 270 1.23 21.64 -4.26
N MET A 271 1.86 21.13 -5.32
CA MET A 271 1.55 21.53 -6.71
C MET A 271 0.20 20.98 -7.17
N ILE A 272 -0.17 19.77 -6.75
CA ILE A 272 -1.50 19.17 -7.00
C ILE A 272 -2.59 20.02 -6.30
N THR A 273 -2.34 20.43 -5.05
CA THR A 273 -3.24 21.34 -4.33
C THR A 273 -3.38 22.67 -5.06
N GLN A 274 -2.27 23.21 -5.59
CA GLN A 274 -2.30 24.46 -6.36
C GLN A 274 -3.13 24.35 -7.65
N LEU A 275 -3.05 23.19 -8.35
CA LEU A 275 -3.93 22.90 -9.49
C LEU A 275 -5.41 22.93 -9.09
N ALA A 276 -5.76 22.35 -7.95
CA ALA A 276 -7.14 22.39 -7.45
C ALA A 276 -7.61 23.82 -7.16
N ILE A 277 -6.72 24.67 -6.62
CA ILE A 277 -7.02 26.11 -6.38
C ILE A 277 -7.22 26.84 -7.72
N TYR A 278 -6.37 26.62 -8.72
CA TYR A 278 -6.57 27.26 -10.03
C TYR A 278 -7.86 26.79 -10.70
N HIS A 279 -8.19 25.52 -10.58
CA HIS A 279 -9.46 24.98 -11.08
C HIS A 279 -10.67 25.63 -10.38
N SER A 280 -10.65 25.77 -9.07
CA SER A 280 -11.74 26.38 -8.30
C SER A 280 -11.90 27.88 -8.58
N LYS A 281 -10.85 28.56 -9.03
CA LYS A 281 -10.85 29.98 -9.44
C LYS A 281 -11.13 30.17 -10.94
N GLU A 282 -11.38 29.09 -11.67
CA GLU A 282 -11.56 29.08 -13.14
C GLU A 282 -10.39 29.70 -13.92
N ASP A 283 -9.18 29.75 -13.30
CA ASP A 283 -7.97 30.22 -13.97
C ASP A 283 -7.39 29.14 -14.88
N LYS A 284 -7.97 29.00 -16.05
CA LYS A 284 -7.59 28.01 -17.07
C LYS A 284 -6.15 28.18 -17.53
N LYS A 285 -5.63 29.41 -17.59
CA LYS A 285 -4.26 29.68 -18.05
C LYS A 285 -3.22 29.18 -17.06
N SER A 286 -3.34 29.55 -15.78
CA SER A 286 -2.42 29.09 -14.74
C SER A 286 -2.55 27.59 -14.51
N PHE A 287 -3.76 27.03 -14.60
CA PHE A 287 -3.98 25.59 -14.54
C PHE A 287 -3.20 24.86 -15.63
N ALA A 288 -3.35 25.25 -16.90
CA ALA A 288 -2.65 24.60 -18.01
C ALA A 288 -1.12 24.76 -17.95
N GLN A 289 -0.63 25.91 -17.49
CA GLN A 289 0.81 26.10 -17.29
C GLN A 289 1.38 25.20 -16.21
N LEU A 290 0.70 25.08 -15.07
CA LEU A 290 1.13 24.23 -13.96
C LEU A 290 1.01 22.74 -14.33
N GLU A 291 -0.06 22.32 -15.01
CA GLU A 291 -0.26 20.97 -15.55
C GLU A 291 0.89 20.57 -16.47
N ARG A 292 1.26 21.45 -17.43
CA ARG A 292 2.40 21.21 -18.34
C ARG A 292 3.73 21.11 -17.58
N ARG A 293 3.94 21.99 -16.59
CA ARG A 293 5.16 21.96 -15.75
C ARG A 293 5.25 20.67 -14.95
N LEU A 294 4.16 20.22 -14.34
CA LEU A 294 4.10 18.95 -13.60
C LEU A 294 4.37 17.76 -14.51
N SER A 295 3.75 17.72 -15.70
CA SER A 295 3.98 16.65 -16.66
C SER A 295 5.44 16.59 -17.11
N LEU A 296 6.09 17.75 -17.30
CA LEU A 296 7.52 17.82 -17.64
C LEU A 296 8.41 17.35 -16.47
N VAL A 297 8.10 17.77 -15.25
CA VAL A 297 8.83 17.31 -14.04
C VAL A 297 8.72 15.80 -13.89
N LEU A 298 7.52 15.23 -14.05
CA LEU A 298 7.33 13.78 -14.02
C LEU A 298 8.10 13.07 -15.13
N LEU A 299 8.11 13.61 -16.34
CA LEU A 299 8.85 13.03 -17.47
C LEU A 299 10.36 13.02 -17.20
N LEU A 300 10.91 14.15 -16.76
CA LEU A 300 12.35 14.27 -16.45
C LEU A 300 12.74 13.36 -15.26
N ALA A 301 11.92 13.32 -14.21
CA ALA A 301 12.13 12.42 -13.08
C ALA A 301 12.07 10.94 -13.52
N SER A 302 11.13 10.58 -14.40
CA SER A 302 11.00 9.22 -14.94
C SER A 302 12.23 8.83 -15.76
N LEU A 303 12.76 9.73 -16.57
CA LEU A 303 13.99 9.50 -17.34
C LEU A 303 15.20 9.31 -16.41
N ALA A 304 15.32 10.15 -15.38
CA ALA A 304 16.38 10.02 -14.38
C ALA A 304 16.27 8.69 -13.61
N ILE A 305 15.06 8.26 -13.25
CA ILE A 305 14.82 6.98 -12.59
C ILE A 305 15.21 5.81 -13.51
N LEU A 306 14.85 5.85 -14.79
CA LEU A 306 15.24 4.80 -15.75
C LEU A 306 16.76 4.70 -15.87
N LEU A 307 17.45 5.84 -16.03
CA LEU A 307 18.90 5.87 -16.12
C LEU A 307 19.56 5.36 -14.84
N ALA A 308 19.13 5.84 -13.67
CA ALA A 308 19.65 5.39 -12.38
C ALA A 308 19.39 3.89 -12.17
N SER A 309 18.21 3.40 -12.51
CA SER A 309 17.85 1.98 -12.40
C SER A 309 18.73 1.10 -13.28
N TYR A 310 19.05 1.54 -14.50
CA TYR A 310 19.89 0.81 -15.42
C TYR A 310 21.31 0.59 -14.89
N PHE A 311 21.94 1.64 -14.35
CA PHE A 311 23.34 1.59 -13.90
C PHE A 311 23.50 1.09 -12.45
N VAL A 312 22.59 1.47 -11.57
CA VAL A 312 22.77 1.31 -10.12
C VAL A 312 21.70 0.37 -9.50
N GLY A 313 20.56 0.20 -10.15
CA GLY A 313 19.41 -0.46 -9.56
C GLY A 313 19.69 -1.90 -9.12
N LEU A 314 20.06 -2.79 -10.04
CA LEU A 314 20.36 -4.20 -9.71
C LEU A 314 21.60 -4.38 -8.82
N PRO A 315 22.73 -3.66 -9.01
CA PRO A 315 23.85 -3.73 -8.09
C PRO A 315 23.45 -3.41 -6.64
N VAL A 316 22.66 -2.35 -6.44
CA VAL A 316 22.18 -1.97 -5.10
C VAL A 316 21.23 -3.00 -4.54
N LEU A 317 20.23 -3.49 -5.31
CA LEU A 317 19.31 -4.51 -4.86
C LEU A 317 20.06 -5.81 -4.50
N SER A 318 21.00 -6.24 -5.35
CA SER A 318 21.80 -7.43 -5.08
C SER A 318 22.62 -7.28 -3.80
N LEU A 319 23.21 -6.11 -3.55
CA LEU A 319 23.98 -5.82 -2.33
C LEU A 319 23.04 -5.82 -1.09
N VAL A 320 21.89 -5.15 -1.19
CA VAL A 320 20.94 -5.02 -0.07
C VAL A 320 20.36 -6.37 0.32
N TYR A 321 19.93 -7.18 -0.64
CA TYR A 321 19.26 -8.45 -0.38
C TYR A 321 20.20 -9.66 -0.30
N GLY A 322 21.45 -9.53 -0.73
CA GLY A 322 22.43 -10.62 -0.73
C GLY A 322 22.15 -11.69 -1.78
N ILE A 323 21.47 -11.35 -2.87
CA ILE A 323 21.08 -12.25 -3.96
C ILE A 323 21.61 -11.66 -5.27
N ASP A 324 22.21 -12.48 -6.15
CA ASP A 324 22.63 -12.03 -7.48
C ASP A 324 21.41 -11.92 -8.41
N LEU A 325 21.06 -10.68 -8.75
CA LEU A 325 19.91 -10.33 -9.59
C LEU A 325 20.30 -9.90 -11.02
N ARG A 326 21.58 -9.96 -11.39
CA ARG A 326 22.07 -9.40 -12.66
C ARG A 326 21.40 -10.01 -13.89
N HIS A 327 21.02 -11.28 -13.81
CA HIS A 327 20.33 -11.97 -14.89
C HIS A 327 18.91 -11.46 -15.17
N TYR A 328 18.33 -10.67 -14.27
CA TYR A 328 17.00 -10.05 -14.44
C TYR A 328 17.05 -8.60 -14.96
N GLN A 329 18.13 -8.17 -15.64
CA GLN A 329 18.27 -6.79 -16.11
C GLN A 329 17.07 -6.34 -16.97
N LEU A 330 16.63 -7.19 -17.89
CA LEU A 330 15.49 -6.88 -18.76
C LEU A 330 14.17 -6.79 -17.97
N ASP A 331 13.88 -7.81 -17.14
CA ASP A 331 12.67 -7.83 -16.30
C ASP A 331 12.61 -6.61 -15.39
N PHE A 332 13.75 -6.27 -14.77
CA PHE A 332 13.85 -5.12 -13.88
C PHE A 332 13.55 -3.80 -14.61
N MET A 333 14.17 -3.57 -15.76
CA MET A 333 13.94 -2.36 -16.55
C MET A 333 12.48 -2.26 -17.04
N LEU A 334 11.89 -3.37 -17.45
CA LEU A 334 10.49 -3.44 -17.83
C LEU A 334 9.56 -3.17 -16.63
N LEU A 335 9.87 -3.69 -15.45
CA LEU A 335 9.11 -3.41 -14.23
C LEU A 335 9.18 -1.93 -13.84
N ILE A 336 10.36 -1.31 -13.89
CA ILE A 336 10.54 0.14 -13.67
C ILE A 336 9.72 0.94 -14.68
N PHE A 337 9.74 0.56 -15.95
CA PHE A 337 8.93 1.19 -16.99
C PHE A 337 7.42 1.07 -16.69
N GLY A 338 6.95 -0.11 -16.29
CA GLY A 338 5.58 -0.31 -15.82
C GLY A 338 5.22 0.55 -14.60
N GLY A 339 6.16 0.71 -13.65
CA GLY A 339 6.04 1.60 -12.51
C GLY A 339 5.92 3.07 -12.90
N ILE A 340 6.66 3.51 -13.91
CA ILE A 340 6.56 4.87 -14.47
C ILE A 340 5.18 5.07 -15.11
N ILE A 341 4.71 4.11 -15.91
CA ILE A 341 3.36 4.17 -16.50
C ILE A 341 2.31 4.33 -15.40
N SER A 342 2.40 3.54 -14.33
CA SER A 342 1.47 3.63 -13.20
C SER A 342 1.53 4.99 -12.49
N THR A 343 2.71 5.62 -12.44
CA THR A 343 2.89 6.96 -11.88
C THR A 343 2.17 8.01 -12.73
N PHE A 344 2.27 7.93 -14.05
CA PHE A 344 1.51 8.80 -14.96
C PHE A 344 0.00 8.54 -14.86
N ALA A 345 -0.44 7.29 -14.76
CA ALA A 345 -1.85 6.97 -14.55
C ALA A 345 -2.37 7.59 -13.23
N THR A 346 -1.63 7.47 -12.15
CA THR A 346 -1.95 8.10 -10.85
C THR A 346 -2.00 9.62 -10.97
N TYR A 347 -1.11 10.24 -11.75
CA TYR A 347 -1.15 11.68 -12.01
C TYR A 347 -2.44 12.10 -12.71
N ILE A 348 -2.84 11.38 -13.75
CA ILE A 348 -4.10 11.63 -14.48
C ILE A 348 -5.31 11.43 -13.55
N ASP A 349 -5.31 10.42 -12.70
CA ASP A 349 -6.38 10.19 -11.72
C ASP A 349 -6.50 11.36 -10.73
N ASN A 350 -5.37 11.97 -10.32
CA ASN A 350 -5.40 13.20 -9.52
C ASN A 350 -6.03 14.36 -10.30
N LEU A 351 -5.75 14.51 -11.60
CA LEU A 351 -6.39 15.55 -12.44
C LEU A 351 -7.90 15.32 -12.55
N ILE A 352 -8.35 14.07 -12.75
CA ILE A 352 -9.78 13.70 -12.79
C ILE A 352 -10.45 14.01 -11.44
N THR A 353 -9.74 13.80 -10.34
CA THR A 353 -10.24 14.11 -8.99
C THR A 353 -10.37 15.64 -8.78
N ILE A 354 -9.42 16.43 -9.27
CA ILE A 354 -9.45 17.90 -9.22
C ILE A 354 -10.69 18.45 -9.95
N ILE A 355 -11.01 17.89 -11.11
CA ILE A 355 -12.22 18.28 -11.87
C ILE A 355 -13.53 17.67 -11.32
N ARG A 356 -13.49 17.05 -10.12
CA ARG A 356 -14.63 16.45 -9.41
C ARG A 356 -15.31 15.28 -10.13
N LYS A 357 -14.57 14.53 -10.96
CA LYS A 357 -15.07 13.38 -11.74
C LYS A 357 -14.53 12.03 -11.26
N GLN A 358 -14.10 11.94 -10.00
CA GLN A 358 -13.49 10.73 -9.43
C GLN A 358 -14.35 9.47 -9.52
N HIS A 359 -15.67 9.58 -9.65
CA HIS A 359 -16.57 8.43 -9.82
C HIS A 359 -16.30 7.67 -11.14
N LEU A 360 -15.76 8.34 -12.16
CA LEU A 360 -15.42 7.72 -13.43
C LEU A 360 -14.20 6.81 -13.33
N LEU A 361 -13.34 6.97 -12.31
CA LEU A 361 -12.13 6.18 -12.11
C LEU A 361 -12.41 4.68 -11.89
N VAL A 362 -13.62 4.31 -11.52
CA VAL A 362 -14.02 2.90 -11.41
C VAL A 362 -13.82 2.17 -12.74
N ILE A 363 -14.06 2.84 -13.88
CA ILE A 363 -13.97 2.22 -15.22
C ILE A 363 -12.54 1.78 -15.54
N PRO A 364 -11.50 2.67 -15.49
CA PRO A 364 -10.12 2.25 -15.70
C PRO A 364 -9.68 1.12 -14.76
N TYR A 365 -10.05 1.18 -13.49
CA TYR A 365 -9.65 0.16 -12.52
C TYR A 365 -10.28 -1.20 -12.80
N VAL A 366 -11.59 -1.25 -13.09
CA VAL A 366 -12.28 -2.51 -13.41
C VAL A 366 -11.74 -3.12 -14.71
N VAL A 367 -11.55 -2.33 -15.75
CA VAL A 367 -11.04 -2.83 -17.03
C VAL A 367 -9.60 -3.33 -16.88
N SER A 368 -8.74 -2.58 -16.19
CA SER A 368 -7.35 -3.00 -15.93
C SER A 368 -7.29 -4.25 -15.05
N PHE A 369 -8.17 -4.38 -14.06
CA PHE A 369 -8.28 -5.57 -13.22
C PHE A 369 -8.68 -6.80 -14.06
N ILE A 370 -9.73 -6.71 -14.88
CA ILE A 370 -10.17 -7.81 -15.75
C ILE A 370 -9.04 -8.17 -16.73
N SER A 371 -8.39 -7.18 -17.33
CA SER A 371 -7.26 -7.39 -18.24
C SER A 371 -6.10 -8.08 -17.54
N SER A 372 -5.77 -7.70 -16.30
CA SER A 372 -4.69 -8.32 -15.55
C SER A 372 -4.96 -9.80 -15.27
N LEU A 373 -6.22 -10.14 -14.94
CA LEU A 373 -6.65 -11.54 -14.75
C LEU A 373 -6.54 -12.37 -16.04
N ALA A 374 -7.01 -11.81 -17.16
CA ALA A 374 -7.09 -12.53 -18.41
C ALA A 374 -5.70 -12.72 -19.09
N ILE A 375 -4.87 -11.68 -19.03
CA ILE A 375 -3.66 -11.62 -19.86
C ILE A 375 -2.43 -12.15 -19.10
N THR A 376 -2.24 -11.79 -17.83
CA THR A 376 -0.99 -12.11 -17.11
C THR A 376 -0.75 -13.61 -17.02
N GLY A 377 -1.78 -14.39 -16.70
CA GLY A 377 -1.65 -15.85 -16.60
C GLY A 377 -1.36 -16.52 -17.94
N SER A 378 -1.89 -15.99 -19.05
CA SER A 378 -1.64 -16.51 -20.40
C SER A 378 -0.22 -16.20 -20.86
N LEU A 379 0.25 -14.96 -20.67
CA LEU A 379 1.62 -14.56 -20.98
C LEU A 379 2.64 -15.31 -20.10
N ALA A 380 2.34 -15.52 -18.85
CA ALA A 380 3.21 -16.25 -17.93
C ALA A 380 3.42 -17.72 -18.35
N ARG A 381 2.40 -18.38 -18.88
CA ARG A 381 2.51 -19.75 -19.41
C ARG A 381 3.38 -19.83 -20.66
N GLY A 382 3.34 -18.79 -21.52
CA GLY A 382 4.13 -18.78 -22.76
C GLY A 382 5.57 -18.31 -22.58
N PHE A 383 5.79 -17.34 -21.68
CA PHE A 383 7.06 -16.65 -21.54
C PHE A 383 7.68 -16.72 -20.13
N GLY A 384 7.07 -17.45 -19.19
CA GLY A 384 7.60 -17.56 -17.83
C GLY A 384 7.55 -16.22 -17.07
N VAL A 385 8.61 -15.89 -16.34
CA VAL A 385 8.71 -14.69 -15.49
C VAL A 385 8.56 -13.40 -16.30
N ILE A 386 9.19 -13.31 -17.47
CA ILE A 386 9.08 -12.12 -18.35
C ILE A 386 7.63 -11.92 -18.84
N GLY A 387 6.88 -13.02 -19.03
CA GLY A 387 5.46 -12.95 -19.36
C GLY A 387 4.62 -12.33 -18.26
N VAL A 388 4.98 -12.55 -16.99
CA VAL A 388 4.35 -11.89 -15.84
C VAL A 388 4.62 -10.38 -15.88
N THR A 389 5.85 -9.99 -16.21
CA THR A 389 6.27 -8.58 -16.37
C THR A 389 5.50 -7.90 -17.50
N TYR A 390 5.34 -8.56 -18.65
CA TYR A 390 4.53 -8.04 -19.75
C TYR A 390 3.06 -7.85 -19.34
N GLY A 391 2.47 -8.82 -18.64
CA GLY A 391 1.12 -8.71 -18.12
C GLY A 391 0.92 -7.50 -17.22
N PHE A 392 1.90 -7.20 -16.36
CA PHE A 392 1.91 -6.01 -15.52
C PHE A 392 1.93 -4.72 -16.36
N ILE A 393 2.87 -4.60 -17.31
CA ILE A 393 3.00 -3.41 -18.18
C ILE A 393 1.70 -3.17 -18.95
N ILE A 394 1.13 -4.21 -19.56
CA ILE A 394 -0.11 -4.10 -20.33
C ILE A 394 -1.25 -3.58 -19.43
N SER A 395 -1.37 -4.10 -18.22
CA SER A 395 -2.39 -3.66 -17.28
C SER A 395 -2.21 -2.19 -16.88
N MET A 396 -0.96 -1.74 -16.64
CA MET A 396 -0.64 -0.34 -16.36
C MET A 396 -0.92 0.57 -17.55
N MET A 397 -0.61 0.10 -18.76
CA MET A 397 -0.88 0.85 -20.00
C MET A 397 -2.39 1.03 -20.25
N ILE A 398 -3.18 -0.02 -20.03
CA ILE A 398 -4.64 0.04 -20.12
C ILE A 398 -5.19 1.07 -19.14
N TRP A 399 -4.71 1.03 -17.88
CA TRP A 399 -5.10 2.01 -16.87
C TRP A 399 -4.79 3.44 -17.32
N LEU A 400 -3.54 3.70 -17.74
CA LEU A 400 -3.13 5.02 -18.19
C LEU A 400 -3.97 5.52 -19.39
N LEU A 401 -4.15 4.68 -20.42
CA LEU A 401 -4.87 5.08 -21.64
C LEU A 401 -6.33 5.38 -21.36
N LEU A 402 -7.00 4.57 -20.53
CA LEU A 402 -8.40 4.79 -20.17
C LEU A 402 -8.55 6.03 -19.29
N SER A 403 -7.72 6.21 -18.26
CA SER A 403 -7.75 7.42 -17.43
C SER A 403 -7.48 8.68 -18.25
N TYR A 404 -6.50 8.64 -19.16
CA TYR A 404 -6.18 9.75 -20.04
C TYR A 404 -7.32 10.08 -21.00
N GLY A 405 -7.94 9.06 -21.60
CA GLY A 405 -9.11 9.23 -22.45
C GLY A 405 -10.27 9.91 -21.73
N LEU A 406 -10.60 9.44 -20.51
CA LEU A 406 -11.61 10.04 -19.65
C LEU A 406 -11.27 11.51 -19.30
N TYR A 407 -10.02 11.79 -18.96
CA TYR A 407 -9.58 13.14 -18.65
C TYR A 407 -9.78 14.10 -19.82
N ILE A 408 -9.37 13.69 -21.04
CA ILE A 408 -9.56 14.52 -22.24
C ILE A 408 -11.04 14.76 -22.53
N MET A 409 -11.88 13.73 -22.40
CA MET A 409 -13.32 13.84 -22.65
C MET A 409 -13.97 14.84 -21.68
N GLU A 410 -13.65 14.79 -20.39
CA GLU A 410 -14.22 15.68 -19.38
C GLU A 410 -13.62 17.11 -19.43
N LYS A 411 -12.36 17.25 -19.82
CA LYS A 411 -11.71 18.57 -19.97
C LYS A 411 -12.27 19.37 -21.17
N ARG A 412 -12.83 18.69 -22.18
CA ARG A 412 -13.45 19.34 -23.36
C ARG A 412 -14.89 19.80 -23.12
N LYS A 413 -15.56 19.28 -22.10
CA LYS A 413 -16.89 19.73 -21.65
C LYS A 413 -16.77 21.01 -20.82
#